data_98586e6cac4d93a7c81823e59869dceb
#
_entry.id   98586e6cac4d93a7c81823e59869dceb
#
_cell.length_a   1.000
_cell.length_b   1.000
_cell.length_c   1.000
_cell.angle_alpha   90.00
_cell.angle_beta   90.00
_cell.angle_gamma   90.00
#
_symmetry.space_group_name_H-M   'P 1'
#
loop_
_entity.id
_entity.type
_entity.pdbx_description
1 polymer ?
#
loop_
_entity_poly.entity_id
_entity_poly.type
_entity_poly.pdbx_seq_one_letter_code
_entity_poly.pdbx_strand_id
1 'polypeptide(L)'
;MKKTFLISCLLVASFPVMAAYTGHVYVDKNKNGVFDKGEKPMSGVKVSDGLNVVETAADGSFTLPGHAGERFIFITTPSGYKTYNRHYHKIEDKQASYDFGLMPYDGGLGKDGSHKYIHIADTEIFNTKNHDEWVNNVRDYAANEHAAFIIHTGDICYEKGLKEHIKLMNTENMDCPVFYCIGNHDLVKGKYGEELFENIYGPVYYSFDAGRVHYIVTPMAGGDHAPGYTREDVYLWLKNDLAHVKPGTPIMVFNHDLLTYDDAFVFKGDNGGSINLNEHNLKAWVYGHWHINYMKKQGDVYSVSTATLDKGGIDHSTSAFRVMHVDKNGDFTSELRYSYLDKNICIASPAGTAFANRVPVTVNVYSSATPVKEVVYSCLQDGKAILKNKKLVQATDWTWNGDMPLSAKYQGKELTLQVTARFNNGETAYAESAFIVRPEQVKVSLGADWNNLLGTSTHVAPVCPPLEAPLQLAWTKNVGANIYMTSPLVHNGKVYIASVDENLKGEGHVYALAGEDGEILWSYPVRNSIKNTIAIDKGVVFAQDAQGWLYAIDAETGKLCWEKQLPVNGLPALIDGLVANDGIVYAGTGKGLGAYEARTCLLYTSDAADEARSVDLG
;
A
#
# COMPACT_ATOMS: atom_id res chain seq x y z
N MET A 1 -81.98 -0.80 -39.22
CA MET A 1 -80.71 -1.61 -39.14
C MET A 1 -79.55 -0.63 -39.27
N LYS A 2 -78.91 -0.30 -38.14
CA LYS A 2 -77.67 0.55 -38.11
C LYS A 2 -76.49 -0.40 -38.01
N LYS A 3 -75.63 -0.40 -38.99
CA LYS A 3 -74.34 -1.17 -38.97
C LYS A 3 -73.29 -0.34 -38.27
N THR A 4 -72.83 -0.79 -37.09
CA THR A 4 -71.69 -0.25 -36.37
C THR A 4 -70.43 -0.86 -36.93
N PHE A 5 -69.54 -0.03 -37.51
CA PHE A 5 -68.19 -0.43 -37.88
C PHE A 5 -67.27 -0.32 -36.65
N LEU A 6 -66.71 -1.40 -36.17
CA LEU A 6 -65.60 -1.40 -35.19
C LEU A 6 -64.31 -1.22 -35.96
N ILE A 7 -63.64 -0.10 -35.79
CA ILE A 7 -62.24 0.10 -36.22
C ILE A 7 -61.36 -0.38 -35.08
N SER A 8 -60.69 -1.51 -35.32
CA SER A 8 -59.66 -2.06 -34.44
C SER A 8 -58.35 -1.32 -34.73
N CYS A 9 -57.96 -0.36 -33.87
CA CYS A 9 -56.62 0.22 -33.91
C CYS A 9 -55.62 -0.77 -33.35
N LEU A 10 -54.80 -1.40 -34.23
CA LEU A 10 -53.59 -2.08 -33.84
C LEU A 10 -52.59 -1.00 -33.37
N LEU A 11 -52.36 -0.89 -32.07
CA LEU A 11 -51.18 -0.19 -31.54
C LEU A 11 -49.94 -1.10 -31.84
N VAL A 12 -49.20 -0.76 -32.88
CA VAL A 12 -47.84 -1.28 -33.06
C VAL A 12 -46.97 -0.55 -32.05
N ALA A 13 -46.65 -1.22 -30.94
CA ALA A 13 -45.62 -0.77 -30.04
C ALA A 13 -44.28 -0.90 -30.78
N SER A 14 -43.77 0.20 -31.31
CA SER A 14 -42.43 0.28 -31.80
C SER A 14 -41.50 0.24 -30.58
N PHE A 15 -40.94 -0.92 -30.27
CA PHE A 15 -39.79 -1.01 -29.42
C PHE A 15 -38.65 -0.30 -30.16
N PRO A 16 -37.91 0.63 -29.51
CA PRO A 16 -36.72 1.17 -30.10
C PRO A 16 -35.76 0.00 -30.36
N VAL A 17 -35.36 -0.19 -31.60
CA VAL A 17 -34.28 -1.11 -31.96
C VAL A 17 -33.02 -0.48 -31.33
N MET A 18 -32.54 -1.06 -30.25
CA MET A 18 -31.25 -0.66 -29.67
C MET A 18 -30.16 -0.96 -30.68
N ALA A 19 -29.21 -0.05 -30.84
CA ALA A 19 -28.07 -0.22 -31.74
C ALA A 19 -27.23 -1.40 -31.26
N ALA A 20 -26.92 -2.33 -32.17
CA ALA A 20 -25.96 -3.38 -31.88
C ALA A 20 -24.55 -2.89 -32.22
N TYR A 21 -23.61 -3.06 -31.30
CA TYR A 21 -22.20 -2.71 -31.50
C TYR A 21 -21.41 -3.93 -31.91
N THR A 22 -20.60 -3.79 -32.96
CA THR A 22 -19.78 -4.88 -33.50
C THR A 22 -18.32 -4.49 -33.59
N GLY A 23 -17.44 -5.47 -33.56
CA GLY A 23 -16.00 -5.25 -33.71
C GLY A 23 -15.23 -6.57 -33.65
N HIS A 24 -13.90 -6.43 -33.65
CA HIS A 24 -12.98 -7.55 -33.59
C HIS A 24 -11.93 -7.31 -32.51
N VAL A 25 -11.45 -8.38 -31.90
CA VAL A 25 -10.25 -8.39 -31.05
C VAL A 25 -9.19 -9.23 -31.75
N TYR A 26 -7.99 -8.69 -31.88
CA TYR A 26 -6.91 -9.31 -32.66
C TYR A 26 -5.53 -8.98 -32.09
N VAL A 27 -4.51 -9.74 -32.50
CA VAL A 27 -3.10 -9.44 -32.19
C VAL A 27 -2.59 -8.46 -33.24
N ASP A 28 -2.42 -7.21 -32.83
CA ASP A 28 -1.89 -6.13 -33.68
C ASP A 28 -0.36 -6.25 -33.78
N LYS A 29 0.12 -6.80 -34.90
CA LYS A 29 1.55 -7.06 -35.11
C LYS A 29 2.33 -5.83 -35.55
N ASN A 30 1.69 -4.95 -36.32
CA ASN A 30 2.34 -3.78 -36.90
C ASN A 30 2.09 -2.50 -36.08
N LYS A 31 1.30 -2.58 -35.04
CA LYS A 31 0.99 -1.50 -34.09
C LYS A 31 0.32 -0.30 -34.73
N ASN A 32 -0.57 -0.53 -35.68
CA ASN A 32 -1.29 0.53 -36.38
C ASN A 32 -2.75 0.72 -35.89
N GLY A 33 -3.25 -0.18 -35.01
CA GLY A 33 -4.62 -0.12 -34.47
C GLY A 33 -5.71 -0.51 -35.49
N VAL A 34 -5.35 -1.15 -36.59
CA VAL A 34 -6.26 -1.59 -37.64
C VAL A 34 -6.16 -3.09 -37.81
N PHE A 35 -7.29 -3.79 -37.93
CA PHE A 35 -7.30 -5.24 -38.17
C PHE A 35 -6.91 -5.56 -39.60
N ASP A 36 -5.64 -5.89 -39.81
CA ASP A 36 -5.06 -6.15 -41.10
C ASP A 36 -5.14 -7.62 -41.50
N LYS A 37 -5.12 -7.85 -42.83
CA LYS A 37 -5.06 -9.20 -43.40
C LYS A 37 -3.81 -9.95 -42.90
N GLY A 38 -4.02 -11.05 -42.18
CA GLY A 38 -2.94 -11.92 -41.69
C GLY A 38 -2.62 -11.68 -40.21
N GLU A 39 -3.29 -10.77 -39.56
CA GLU A 39 -3.28 -10.65 -38.12
C GLU A 39 -4.15 -11.73 -37.48
N LYS A 40 -3.76 -12.15 -36.27
CA LYS A 40 -4.40 -13.28 -35.60
C LYS A 40 -5.61 -12.79 -34.80
N PRO A 41 -6.83 -13.24 -35.13
CA PRO A 41 -7.99 -12.95 -34.30
C PRO A 41 -7.86 -13.60 -32.92
N MET A 42 -8.47 -12.99 -31.92
CA MET A 42 -8.50 -13.49 -30.53
C MET A 42 -9.92 -13.87 -30.13
N SER A 43 -10.14 -15.16 -29.85
CA SER A 43 -11.41 -15.69 -29.36
C SER A 43 -11.44 -15.71 -27.83
N GLY A 44 -12.65 -15.64 -27.25
CA GLY A 44 -12.87 -15.73 -25.80
C GLY A 44 -12.41 -14.49 -25.02
N VAL A 45 -12.19 -13.36 -25.69
CA VAL A 45 -11.95 -12.08 -25.02
C VAL A 45 -13.30 -11.48 -24.64
N LYS A 46 -13.46 -11.09 -23.39
CA LYS A 46 -14.68 -10.45 -22.91
C LYS A 46 -14.74 -9.01 -23.41
N VAL A 47 -15.90 -8.62 -23.92
CA VAL A 47 -16.21 -7.27 -24.40
C VAL A 47 -17.49 -6.79 -23.73
N SER A 48 -17.52 -5.55 -23.28
CA SER A 48 -18.66 -4.98 -22.55
C SER A 48 -19.05 -3.60 -23.09
N ASP A 49 -20.34 -3.26 -22.94
CA ASP A 49 -20.89 -1.93 -23.15
C ASP A 49 -21.19 -1.19 -21.83
N GLY A 50 -20.74 -1.73 -20.70
CA GLY A 50 -21.01 -1.22 -19.35
C GLY A 50 -22.20 -1.88 -18.66
N LEU A 51 -22.91 -2.79 -19.35
CA LEU A 51 -23.96 -3.64 -18.81
C LEU A 51 -23.80 -5.08 -19.29
N ASN A 52 -23.87 -5.26 -20.61
CA ASN A 52 -23.73 -6.55 -21.23
C ASN A 52 -22.25 -6.95 -21.34
N VAL A 53 -21.98 -8.24 -21.19
CA VAL A 53 -20.65 -8.82 -21.40
C VAL A 53 -20.80 -9.99 -22.36
N VAL A 54 -20.01 -10.01 -23.43
CA VAL A 54 -19.96 -11.09 -24.40
C VAL A 54 -18.53 -11.56 -24.62
N GLU A 55 -18.35 -12.77 -25.14
CA GLU A 55 -17.04 -13.27 -25.54
C GLU A 55 -16.88 -13.22 -27.06
N THR A 56 -15.68 -12.89 -27.54
CA THR A 56 -15.36 -12.90 -28.96
C THR A 56 -15.43 -14.32 -29.53
N ALA A 57 -15.94 -14.44 -30.75
CA ALA A 57 -16.02 -15.67 -31.52
C ALA A 57 -14.62 -16.16 -32.00
N ALA A 58 -14.57 -17.30 -32.68
CA ALA A 58 -13.32 -17.90 -33.18
C ALA A 58 -12.55 -17.00 -34.16
N ASP A 59 -13.25 -16.15 -34.91
CA ASP A 59 -12.71 -15.16 -35.83
C ASP A 59 -12.42 -13.80 -35.18
N GLY A 60 -12.50 -13.71 -33.84
CA GLY A 60 -12.28 -12.51 -33.04
C GLY A 60 -13.44 -11.53 -33.04
N SER A 61 -14.53 -11.81 -33.76
CA SER A 61 -15.70 -10.93 -33.82
C SER A 61 -16.55 -10.94 -32.57
N PHE A 62 -17.23 -9.83 -32.29
CA PHE A 62 -18.25 -9.74 -31.23
C PHE A 62 -19.44 -8.91 -31.68
N THR A 63 -20.57 -9.11 -31.01
CA THR A 63 -21.77 -8.28 -31.14
C THR A 63 -22.38 -8.06 -29.76
N LEU A 64 -22.49 -6.79 -29.37
CA LEU A 64 -23.15 -6.34 -28.14
C LEU A 64 -24.54 -5.81 -28.47
N PRO A 65 -25.57 -6.11 -27.68
CA PRO A 65 -26.95 -5.67 -27.98
C PRO A 65 -27.18 -4.18 -27.78
N GLY A 66 -26.30 -3.49 -27.04
CA GLY A 66 -26.50 -2.13 -26.61
C GLY A 66 -27.55 -1.97 -25.51
N HIS A 67 -27.55 -0.85 -24.79
CA HIS A 67 -28.53 -0.49 -23.79
C HIS A 67 -28.64 1.04 -23.67
N ALA A 68 -29.64 1.54 -22.94
CA ALA A 68 -29.77 2.98 -22.72
C ALA A 68 -28.69 3.46 -21.74
N GLY A 69 -27.99 4.53 -22.12
CA GLY A 69 -26.99 5.19 -21.27
C GLY A 69 -25.56 4.68 -21.42
N GLU A 70 -25.33 3.74 -22.35
CA GLU A 70 -23.97 3.29 -22.66
C GLU A 70 -23.10 4.44 -23.21
N ARG A 71 -21.84 4.50 -22.76
CA ARG A 71 -20.89 5.54 -23.16
C ARG A 71 -19.63 4.95 -23.79
N PHE A 72 -19.31 3.69 -23.48
CA PHE A 72 -18.08 3.01 -23.89
C PHE A 72 -18.34 1.59 -24.36
N ILE A 73 -17.52 1.13 -25.29
CA ILE A 73 -17.25 -0.29 -25.52
C ILE A 73 -15.84 -0.57 -25.02
N PHE A 74 -15.66 -1.58 -24.19
CA PHE A 74 -14.36 -1.91 -23.60
C PHE A 74 -14.14 -3.41 -23.48
N ILE A 75 -12.87 -3.81 -23.39
CA ILE A 75 -12.50 -5.21 -23.26
C ILE A 75 -11.92 -5.50 -21.87
N THR A 76 -12.14 -6.70 -21.38
CA THR A 76 -11.31 -7.29 -20.33
C THR A 76 -9.97 -7.66 -20.97
N THR A 77 -8.93 -6.84 -20.74
CA THR A 77 -7.60 -7.10 -21.31
C THR A 77 -7.09 -8.44 -20.81
N PRO A 78 -6.83 -9.43 -21.69
CA PRO A 78 -6.44 -10.77 -21.25
C PRO A 78 -4.98 -10.79 -20.75
N SER A 79 -4.71 -11.70 -19.82
CA SER A 79 -3.36 -11.93 -19.29
C SER A 79 -2.35 -12.20 -20.41
N GLY A 80 -1.16 -11.60 -20.30
CA GLY A 80 -0.09 -11.72 -21.31
C GLY A 80 -0.22 -10.77 -22.49
N TYR A 81 -1.13 -9.83 -22.42
CA TYR A 81 -1.33 -8.81 -23.47
C TYR A 81 -1.47 -7.41 -22.87
N LYS A 82 -1.14 -6.40 -23.69
CA LYS A 82 -1.51 -5.00 -23.47
C LYS A 82 -2.19 -4.45 -24.72
N THR A 83 -3.04 -3.45 -24.54
CA THR A 83 -3.68 -2.77 -25.66
C THR A 83 -2.70 -1.87 -26.39
N TYR A 84 -2.89 -1.69 -27.70
CA TYR A 84 -2.09 -0.76 -28.50
C TYR A 84 -2.29 0.68 -28.01
N ASN A 85 -3.54 1.13 -27.92
CA ASN A 85 -3.89 2.48 -27.45
C ASN A 85 -4.59 2.41 -26.09
N ARG A 86 -5.84 1.94 -26.10
CA ARG A 86 -6.73 1.91 -24.95
C ARG A 86 -7.52 0.60 -24.93
N HIS A 87 -7.92 0.16 -23.76
CA HIS A 87 -8.80 -0.99 -23.60
C HIS A 87 -10.29 -0.65 -23.83
N TYR A 88 -10.57 0.58 -24.27
CA TYR A 88 -11.93 1.09 -24.50
C TYR A 88 -12.02 1.99 -25.72
N HIS A 89 -13.21 2.09 -26.30
CA HIS A 89 -13.64 3.10 -27.24
C HIS A 89 -14.83 3.87 -26.67
N LYS A 90 -14.85 5.18 -26.84
CA LYS A 90 -16.04 5.99 -26.58
C LYS A 90 -17.05 5.78 -27.70
N ILE A 91 -18.32 5.60 -27.38
CA ILE A 91 -19.37 5.40 -28.38
C ILE A 91 -19.61 6.71 -29.14
N GLU A 92 -19.50 6.64 -30.47
CA GLU A 92 -19.75 7.76 -31.37
C GLU A 92 -20.80 7.37 -32.42
N ASP A 93 -21.68 8.30 -32.80
CA ASP A 93 -22.84 8.08 -33.68
C ASP A 93 -22.54 7.53 -35.06
N LYS A 94 -21.28 7.55 -35.50
CA LYS A 94 -20.88 7.15 -36.85
C LYS A 94 -19.79 6.09 -36.89
N GLN A 95 -19.43 5.50 -35.78
CA GLN A 95 -18.42 4.47 -35.75
C GLN A 95 -19.00 3.14 -36.26
N ALA A 96 -18.41 2.57 -37.31
CA ALA A 96 -18.91 1.36 -37.96
C ALA A 96 -18.47 0.09 -37.23
N SER A 97 -17.31 0.12 -36.56
CA SER A 97 -16.72 -1.02 -35.86
C SER A 97 -15.89 -0.54 -34.66
N TYR A 98 -15.87 -1.34 -33.59
CA TYR A 98 -15.09 -1.10 -32.37
C TYR A 98 -14.02 -2.16 -32.23
N ASP A 99 -12.93 -2.00 -32.96
CA ASP A 99 -11.85 -2.99 -33.02
C ASP A 99 -10.77 -2.76 -31.98
N PHE A 100 -10.24 -3.84 -31.39
CA PHE A 100 -9.21 -3.80 -30.35
C PHE A 100 -7.97 -4.57 -30.76
N GLY A 101 -6.88 -3.86 -31.00
CA GLY A 101 -5.56 -4.41 -31.23
C GLY A 101 -4.82 -4.70 -29.93
N LEU A 102 -4.37 -5.92 -29.74
CA LEU A 102 -3.61 -6.37 -28.58
C LEU A 102 -2.19 -6.74 -28.95
N MET A 103 -1.24 -6.36 -28.10
CA MET A 103 0.16 -6.71 -28.24
C MET A 103 0.56 -7.71 -27.14
N PRO A 104 1.35 -8.74 -27.43
CA PRO A 104 1.94 -9.57 -26.40
C PRO A 104 2.73 -8.72 -25.41
N TYR A 105 2.52 -8.97 -24.11
CA TYR A 105 3.19 -8.31 -23.01
C TYR A 105 3.33 -9.32 -21.87
N ASP A 106 4.54 -9.73 -21.55
CA ASP A 106 4.75 -10.73 -20.52
C ASP A 106 4.62 -10.14 -19.11
N GLY A 107 4.89 -8.82 -18.95
CA GLY A 107 4.74 -8.12 -17.67
C GLY A 107 5.35 -8.84 -16.48
N GLY A 108 6.47 -9.54 -16.70
CA GLY A 108 7.09 -10.37 -15.68
C GLY A 108 6.24 -11.55 -15.21
N LEU A 109 5.28 -11.99 -16.01
CA LEU A 109 4.45 -13.14 -15.68
C LEU A 109 5.28 -14.42 -15.56
N GLY A 110 5.25 -15.04 -14.39
CA GLY A 110 5.79 -16.37 -14.17
C GLY A 110 5.05 -17.41 -15.01
N LYS A 111 5.71 -18.51 -15.35
CA LYS A 111 5.09 -19.64 -16.08
C LYS A 111 3.87 -20.23 -15.35
N ASP A 112 3.82 -20.06 -14.05
CA ASP A 112 2.71 -20.48 -13.18
C ASP A 112 1.61 -19.42 -13.06
N GLY A 113 1.83 -18.20 -13.58
CA GLY A 113 0.92 -17.06 -13.50
C GLY A 113 1.21 -16.12 -12.34
N SER A 114 2.28 -16.34 -11.57
CA SER A 114 2.74 -15.37 -10.56
C SER A 114 3.19 -14.06 -11.22
N HIS A 115 3.01 -12.94 -10.54
CA HIS A 115 3.37 -11.62 -11.07
C HIS A 115 3.46 -10.57 -9.96
N LYS A 116 3.96 -9.38 -10.33
CA LYS A 116 3.98 -8.20 -9.47
C LYS A 116 3.14 -7.08 -10.07
N TYR A 117 2.51 -6.27 -9.24
CA TYR A 117 1.93 -5.02 -9.68
C TYR A 117 2.21 -3.90 -8.68
N ILE A 118 2.13 -2.65 -9.16
CA ILE A 118 2.34 -1.45 -8.35
C ILE A 118 0.98 -0.82 -8.06
N HIS A 119 0.74 -0.51 -6.78
CA HIS A 119 -0.42 0.22 -6.30
C HIS A 119 -0.01 1.60 -5.81
N ILE A 120 -0.66 2.62 -6.34
CA ILE A 120 -0.55 4.02 -5.95
C ILE A 120 -1.93 4.64 -5.78
N ALA A 121 -2.03 5.72 -5.02
CA ALA A 121 -3.28 6.44 -4.76
C ALA A 121 -3.01 7.91 -4.42
N ASP A 122 -4.05 8.72 -4.48
CA ASP A 122 -4.13 10.04 -3.86
C ASP A 122 -2.94 10.96 -4.24
N THR A 123 -2.58 11.02 -5.51
CA THR A 123 -1.45 11.83 -5.97
C THR A 123 -1.71 13.33 -5.90
N GLU A 124 -2.97 13.76 -6.08
CA GLU A 124 -3.45 15.14 -5.87
C GLU A 124 -2.52 16.22 -6.44
N ILE A 125 -2.04 16.02 -7.65
CA ILE A 125 -1.14 16.97 -8.29
C ILE A 125 -1.89 18.12 -8.96
N PHE A 126 -1.25 19.28 -9.07
CA PHE A 126 -1.83 20.46 -9.71
C PHE A 126 -1.04 20.96 -10.93
N ASN A 127 0.11 20.36 -11.19
CA ASN A 127 0.97 20.65 -12.33
C ASN A 127 1.98 19.52 -12.52
N THR A 128 2.75 19.55 -13.60
CA THR A 128 3.76 18.54 -13.90
C THR A 128 5.16 18.84 -13.33
N LYS A 129 5.33 19.95 -12.60
CA LYS A 129 6.64 20.36 -12.11
C LYS A 129 6.98 19.66 -10.79
N ASN A 130 8.26 19.32 -10.61
CA ASN A 130 8.80 18.72 -9.39
C ASN A 130 8.25 17.31 -9.06
N HIS A 131 7.75 16.61 -10.07
CA HIS A 131 7.26 15.24 -9.91
C HIS A 131 8.17 14.20 -10.58
N ASP A 132 9.23 14.63 -11.27
CA ASP A 132 10.09 13.75 -12.06
C ASP A 132 10.72 12.63 -11.20
N GLU A 133 11.09 12.92 -9.95
CA GLU A 133 11.79 11.97 -9.10
C GLU A 133 10.92 10.74 -8.78
N TRP A 134 9.73 10.92 -8.22
CA TRP A 134 8.87 9.79 -7.89
C TRP A 134 8.31 9.10 -9.14
N VAL A 135 8.01 9.87 -10.21
CA VAL A 135 7.55 9.32 -11.50
C VAL A 135 8.61 8.40 -12.09
N ASN A 136 9.87 8.87 -12.13
CA ASN A 136 10.99 8.08 -12.61
C ASN A 136 11.23 6.84 -11.73
N ASN A 137 11.15 6.96 -10.42
CA ASN A 137 11.34 5.84 -9.51
C ASN A 137 10.27 4.75 -9.69
N VAL A 138 9.01 5.12 -9.89
CA VAL A 138 7.93 4.15 -10.20
C VAL A 138 8.17 3.48 -11.56
N ARG A 139 8.49 4.26 -12.60
CA ARG A 139 8.78 3.74 -13.94
C ARG A 139 9.97 2.79 -13.91
N ASP A 140 11.06 3.22 -13.31
CA ASP A 140 12.31 2.46 -13.27
C ASP A 140 12.15 1.18 -12.42
N TYR A 141 11.37 1.24 -11.33
CA TYR A 141 10.99 0.03 -10.59
C TYR A 141 10.16 -0.93 -11.44
N ALA A 142 9.14 -0.42 -12.13
CA ALA A 142 8.31 -1.23 -13.03
C ALA A 142 9.14 -1.95 -14.10
N ALA A 143 10.11 -1.24 -14.69
CA ALA A 143 11.02 -1.78 -15.70
C ALA A 143 12.02 -2.79 -15.10
N ASN A 144 12.68 -2.43 -13.99
CA ASN A 144 13.71 -3.26 -13.35
C ASN A 144 13.13 -4.57 -12.79
N GLU A 145 11.92 -4.53 -12.25
CA GLU A 145 11.28 -5.67 -11.58
C GLU A 145 10.17 -6.33 -12.42
N HIS A 146 9.97 -5.86 -13.64
CA HIS A 146 8.98 -6.38 -14.58
C HIS A 146 7.57 -6.42 -13.98
N ALA A 147 7.02 -5.26 -13.62
CA ALA A 147 5.64 -5.17 -13.12
C ALA A 147 4.63 -5.49 -14.24
N ALA A 148 3.61 -6.27 -13.91
CA ALA A 148 2.55 -6.61 -14.85
C ALA A 148 1.67 -5.40 -15.19
N PHE A 149 1.44 -4.52 -14.21
CA PHE A 149 0.69 -3.28 -14.37
C PHE A 149 0.93 -2.33 -13.18
N ILE A 150 0.49 -1.08 -13.37
CA ILE A 150 0.37 -0.07 -12.32
C ILE A 150 -1.12 0.23 -12.18
N ILE A 151 -1.63 0.31 -10.95
CA ILE A 151 -2.99 0.74 -10.65
C ILE A 151 -2.98 1.98 -9.76
N HIS A 152 -3.70 3.02 -10.17
CA HIS A 152 -3.98 4.20 -9.38
C HIS A 152 -5.41 4.12 -8.85
N THR A 153 -5.58 4.06 -7.53
CA THR A 153 -6.88 3.87 -6.89
C THR A 153 -7.61 5.17 -6.54
N GLY A 154 -7.48 6.20 -7.39
CA GLY A 154 -8.31 7.41 -7.33
C GLY A 154 -7.67 8.58 -6.58
N ASP A 155 -8.41 9.69 -6.57
CA ASP A 155 -8.00 11.00 -6.08
C ASP A 155 -6.70 11.49 -6.77
N ILE A 156 -6.80 11.60 -8.09
CA ILE A 156 -5.85 12.35 -8.93
C ILE A 156 -6.04 13.85 -8.69
N CYS A 157 -7.22 14.21 -8.26
CA CYS A 157 -7.75 15.46 -7.76
C CYS A 157 -7.94 16.61 -8.73
N TYR A 158 -9.21 16.91 -8.86
CA TYR A 158 -9.84 18.03 -9.54
C TYR A 158 -9.51 18.12 -11.04
N GLU A 159 -10.18 19.02 -11.71
CA GLU A 159 -10.03 19.23 -13.16
C GLU A 159 -8.58 19.39 -13.60
N LYS A 160 -7.77 20.08 -12.79
CA LYS A 160 -6.39 20.39 -13.16
C LYS A 160 -5.49 19.17 -12.97
N GLY A 161 -5.63 18.45 -11.84
CA GLY A 161 -4.88 17.23 -11.58
C GLY A 161 -5.15 16.17 -12.63
N LEU A 162 -6.42 15.93 -12.98
CA LEU A 162 -6.80 14.99 -14.04
C LEU A 162 -6.09 15.27 -15.37
N LYS A 163 -6.00 16.56 -15.77
CA LYS A 163 -5.35 16.97 -17.02
C LYS A 163 -3.81 16.91 -16.97
N GLU A 164 -3.22 17.10 -15.80
CA GLU A 164 -1.78 17.14 -15.65
C GLU A 164 -1.18 15.75 -15.36
N HIS A 165 -1.84 14.94 -14.54
CA HIS A 165 -1.33 13.62 -14.13
C HIS A 165 -1.16 12.68 -15.34
N ILE A 166 -2.10 12.66 -16.26
CA ILE A 166 -2.03 11.78 -17.44
C ILE A 166 -0.80 12.07 -18.32
N LYS A 167 -0.25 13.28 -18.25
CA LYS A 167 0.99 13.65 -18.97
C LYS A 167 2.23 13.05 -18.33
N LEU A 168 2.18 12.77 -17.01
CA LEU A 168 3.28 12.17 -16.26
C LEU A 168 3.20 10.65 -16.26
N MET A 169 2.00 10.11 -16.03
CA MET A 169 1.80 8.67 -15.84
C MET A 169 0.71 8.15 -16.80
N ASN A 170 1.11 7.33 -17.72
CA ASN A 170 0.26 6.61 -18.67
C ASN A 170 1.03 5.38 -19.18
N THR A 171 0.36 4.48 -19.86
CA THR A 171 0.96 3.22 -20.36
C THR A 171 2.20 3.44 -21.24
N GLU A 172 2.24 4.52 -22.04
CA GLU A 172 3.38 4.83 -22.89
C GLU A 172 4.58 5.33 -22.08
N ASN A 173 4.37 6.31 -21.20
CA ASN A 173 5.43 6.90 -20.38
C ASN A 173 6.02 5.91 -19.38
N MET A 174 5.20 4.98 -18.86
CA MET A 174 5.63 3.96 -17.89
C MET A 174 6.18 2.69 -18.56
N ASP A 175 5.98 2.52 -19.88
CA ASP A 175 6.23 1.25 -20.61
C ASP A 175 5.60 0.02 -19.92
N CYS A 176 4.55 0.26 -19.14
CA CYS A 176 3.82 -0.71 -18.33
C CYS A 176 2.34 -0.35 -18.41
N PRO A 177 1.40 -1.30 -18.50
CA PRO A 177 -0.03 -0.98 -18.43
C PRO A 177 -0.37 -0.19 -17.18
N VAL A 178 -1.04 0.95 -17.33
CA VAL A 178 -1.51 1.79 -16.24
C VAL A 178 -3.04 1.81 -16.26
N PHE A 179 -3.64 1.46 -15.13
CA PHE A 179 -5.08 1.45 -14.91
C PHE A 179 -5.46 2.47 -13.82
N TYR A 180 -6.72 2.94 -13.85
CA TYR A 180 -7.18 4.00 -12.98
C TYR A 180 -8.55 3.69 -12.39
N CYS A 181 -8.71 3.89 -11.07
CA CYS A 181 -10.01 4.07 -10.43
C CYS A 181 -10.33 5.55 -10.35
N ILE A 182 -11.60 5.89 -10.24
CA ILE A 182 -12.05 7.25 -9.93
C ILE A 182 -12.21 7.40 -8.41
N GLY A 183 -11.70 8.52 -7.85
CA GLY A 183 -11.90 8.93 -6.48
C GLY A 183 -13.02 9.98 -6.33
N ASN A 184 -13.31 10.39 -5.09
CA ASN A 184 -14.36 11.38 -4.81
C ASN A 184 -14.02 12.78 -5.35
N HIS A 185 -12.76 13.19 -5.33
CA HIS A 185 -12.29 14.48 -5.84
C HIS A 185 -12.05 14.48 -7.35
N ASP A 186 -12.15 13.32 -8.02
CA ASP A 186 -12.10 13.18 -9.47
C ASP A 186 -13.49 13.36 -10.11
N LEU A 187 -14.56 13.34 -9.30
CA LEU A 187 -15.91 13.74 -9.70
C LEU A 187 -15.99 15.26 -9.73
N VAL A 188 -15.80 15.86 -10.90
CA VAL A 188 -15.69 17.31 -11.08
C VAL A 188 -16.89 17.90 -11.78
N LYS A 189 -16.98 19.22 -11.85
CA LYS A 189 -18.09 19.91 -12.51
C LYS A 189 -18.14 19.60 -14.01
N GLY A 190 -19.28 19.07 -14.46
CA GLY A 190 -19.55 18.70 -15.84
C GLY A 190 -21.05 18.48 -16.07
N LYS A 191 -21.42 17.76 -17.11
CA LYS A 191 -22.80 17.26 -17.30
C LYS A 191 -23.15 16.23 -16.23
N TYR A 192 -22.14 15.48 -15.81
CA TYR A 192 -22.13 14.52 -14.70
C TYR A 192 -20.69 14.48 -14.13
N GLY A 193 -20.53 14.01 -12.93
CA GLY A 193 -19.28 14.16 -12.18
C GLY A 193 -18.04 13.54 -12.84
N GLU A 194 -18.18 12.39 -13.46
CA GLU A 194 -17.09 11.66 -14.11
C GLU A 194 -16.82 12.06 -15.58
N GLU A 195 -17.57 13.02 -16.16
CA GLU A 195 -17.43 13.38 -17.59
C GLU A 195 -15.97 13.68 -17.99
N LEU A 196 -15.25 14.45 -17.19
CA LEU A 196 -13.87 14.80 -17.48
C LEU A 196 -12.93 13.60 -17.29
N PHE A 197 -13.12 12.83 -16.23
CA PHE A 197 -12.36 11.60 -16.00
C PHE A 197 -12.53 10.63 -17.17
N GLU A 198 -13.74 10.36 -17.60
CA GLU A 198 -14.04 9.48 -18.72
C GLU A 198 -13.42 9.95 -20.04
N ASN A 199 -13.36 11.26 -20.28
CA ASN A 199 -12.72 11.81 -21.48
C ASN A 199 -11.20 11.62 -21.51
N ILE A 200 -10.56 11.47 -20.35
CA ILE A 200 -9.11 11.35 -20.21
C ILE A 200 -8.69 9.89 -19.97
N TYR A 201 -9.36 9.21 -19.02
CA TYR A 201 -8.96 7.91 -18.49
C TYR A 201 -9.86 6.74 -18.96
N GLY A 202 -11.08 7.02 -19.42
CA GLY A 202 -12.03 6.01 -19.91
C GLY A 202 -13.08 5.58 -18.90
N PRO A 203 -13.65 4.37 -19.07
CA PRO A 203 -14.73 3.89 -18.21
C PRO A 203 -14.32 3.81 -16.73
N VAL A 204 -15.26 4.12 -15.85
CA VAL A 204 -15.02 4.15 -14.39
C VAL A 204 -15.19 2.78 -13.72
N TYR A 205 -15.73 1.79 -14.44
CA TYR A 205 -15.74 0.39 -14.03
C TYR A 205 -15.44 -0.52 -15.20
N TYR A 206 -14.55 -1.47 -14.99
CA TYR A 206 -14.06 -2.42 -16.00
C TYR A 206 -13.24 -3.53 -15.32
N SER A 207 -12.81 -4.51 -16.09
CA SER A 207 -11.96 -5.60 -15.60
C SER A 207 -10.79 -5.88 -16.53
N PHE A 208 -9.77 -6.58 -16.03
CA PHE A 208 -8.63 -7.07 -16.79
C PHE A 208 -8.04 -8.30 -16.08
N ASP A 209 -7.27 -9.11 -16.81
CA ASP A 209 -6.63 -10.30 -16.28
C ASP A 209 -5.10 -10.16 -16.26
N ALA A 210 -4.46 -10.57 -15.18
CA ALA A 210 -3.02 -10.75 -15.13
C ALA A 210 -2.68 -12.06 -14.37
N GLY A 211 -1.78 -12.86 -14.94
CA GLY A 211 -1.51 -14.18 -14.41
C GLY A 211 -2.77 -15.05 -14.41
N ARG A 212 -3.17 -15.48 -13.23
CA ARG A 212 -4.40 -16.26 -13.02
C ARG A 212 -5.48 -15.49 -12.28
N VAL A 213 -5.27 -14.22 -12.03
CA VAL A 213 -6.16 -13.36 -11.25
C VAL A 213 -7.01 -12.50 -12.18
N HIS A 214 -8.28 -12.40 -11.88
CA HIS A 214 -9.21 -11.46 -12.49
C HIS A 214 -9.29 -10.21 -11.63
N TYR A 215 -8.91 -9.07 -12.20
CA TYR A 215 -8.87 -7.76 -11.54
C TYR A 215 -10.08 -6.95 -11.96
N ILE A 216 -10.76 -6.37 -10.99
CA ILE A 216 -12.01 -5.62 -11.19
C ILE A 216 -11.79 -4.21 -10.65
N VAL A 217 -12.11 -3.21 -11.46
CA VAL A 217 -12.14 -1.81 -11.06
C VAL A 217 -13.60 -1.40 -10.87
N THR A 218 -13.91 -0.83 -9.72
CA THR A 218 -15.24 -0.27 -9.40
C THR A 218 -15.10 1.18 -8.98
N PRO A 219 -16.06 2.05 -9.32
CA PRO A 219 -16.01 3.45 -8.94
C PRO A 219 -16.45 3.66 -7.50
N MET A 220 -16.10 4.80 -6.94
CA MET A 220 -16.65 5.27 -5.69
C MET A 220 -18.16 5.60 -5.84
N ALA A 221 -18.95 5.40 -4.79
CA ALA A 221 -20.40 5.58 -4.85
C ALA A 221 -20.86 7.04 -4.99
N GLY A 222 -19.98 8.01 -4.79
CA GLY A 222 -20.24 9.44 -4.88
C GLY A 222 -18.98 10.25 -4.61
N GLY A 223 -19.06 11.57 -4.65
CA GLY A 223 -17.94 12.48 -4.41
C GLY A 223 -18.38 13.93 -4.48
N ASP A 224 -17.46 14.85 -4.85
CA ASP A 224 -17.69 16.29 -4.88
C ASP A 224 -18.82 16.72 -5.82
N HIS A 225 -19.03 15.96 -6.91
CA HIS A 225 -20.16 16.14 -7.81
C HIS A 225 -20.88 14.81 -8.05
N ALA A 226 -22.19 14.90 -8.33
CA ALA A 226 -23.00 13.71 -8.54
C ALA A 226 -22.54 12.92 -9.78
N PRO A 227 -22.31 11.61 -9.65
CA PRO A 227 -21.98 10.77 -10.79
C PRO A 227 -23.17 10.55 -11.72
N GLY A 228 -22.89 10.22 -12.97
CA GLY A 228 -23.88 9.80 -13.96
C GLY A 228 -24.15 8.29 -13.95
N TYR A 229 -23.45 7.54 -13.13
CA TYR A 229 -23.71 6.12 -12.86
C TYR A 229 -24.41 5.95 -11.50
N THR A 230 -25.10 4.84 -11.35
CA THR A 230 -25.72 4.40 -10.09
C THR A 230 -25.03 3.15 -9.54
N ARG A 231 -25.27 2.83 -8.28
CA ARG A 231 -24.81 1.53 -7.73
C ARG A 231 -25.45 0.35 -8.45
N GLU A 232 -26.67 0.53 -8.97
CA GLU A 232 -27.36 -0.50 -9.74
C GLU A 232 -26.65 -0.77 -11.06
N ASP A 233 -26.18 0.25 -11.77
CA ASP A 233 -25.44 0.07 -13.03
C ASP A 233 -24.17 -0.74 -12.80
N VAL A 234 -23.38 -0.37 -11.78
CA VAL A 234 -22.16 -1.08 -11.40
C VAL A 234 -22.46 -2.52 -10.96
N TYR A 235 -23.52 -2.73 -10.15
CA TYR A 235 -23.95 -4.05 -9.70
C TYR A 235 -24.32 -4.97 -10.87
N LEU A 236 -25.12 -4.46 -11.81
CA LEU A 236 -25.59 -5.25 -12.95
C LEU A 236 -24.41 -5.62 -13.87
N TRP A 237 -23.53 -4.68 -14.15
CA TRP A 237 -22.30 -4.95 -14.90
C TRP A 237 -21.43 -5.98 -14.18
N LEU A 238 -21.13 -5.78 -12.90
CA LEU A 238 -20.28 -6.67 -12.10
C LEU A 238 -20.85 -8.11 -12.08
N LYS A 239 -22.17 -8.25 -11.95
CA LYS A 239 -22.85 -9.54 -12.02
C LYS A 239 -22.62 -10.22 -13.37
N ASN A 240 -22.71 -9.47 -14.47
CA ASN A 240 -22.53 -9.99 -15.81
C ASN A 240 -21.06 -10.31 -16.09
N ASP A 241 -20.12 -9.49 -15.62
CA ASP A 241 -18.68 -9.74 -15.75
C ASP A 241 -18.27 -11.03 -15.01
N LEU A 242 -18.68 -11.16 -13.74
CA LEU A 242 -18.41 -12.35 -12.94
C LEU A 242 -19.04 -13.64 -13.49
N ALA A 243 -20.15 -13.55 -14.25
CA ALA A 243 -20.74 -14.71 -14.93
C ALA A 243 -19.80 -15.31 -16.00
N HIS A 244 -18.86 -14.52 -16.52
CA HIS A 244 -17.82 -14.95 -17.47
C HIS A 244 -16.48 -15.31 -16.79
N VAL A 245 -16.41 -15.26 -15.46
CA VAL A 245 -15.24 -15.68 -14.69
C VAL A 245 -15.40 -17.14 -14.29
N LYS A 246 -14.39 -17.95 -14.58
CA LYS A 246 -14.43 -19.39 -14.23
C LYS A 246 -14.51 -19.57 -12.71
N PRO A 247 -15.37 -20.45 -12.21
CA PRO A 247 -15.46 -20.73 -10.77
C PRO A 247 -14.10 -21.06 -10.15
N GLY A 248 -13.81 -20.44 -9.00
CA GLY A 248 -12.55 -20.63 -8.30
C GLY A 248 -11.39 -19.73 -8.79
N THR A 249 -11.55 -18.98 -9.87
CA THR A 249 -10.58 -17.96 -10.26
C THR A 249 -10.45 -16.94 -9.13
N PRO A 250 -9.24 -16.63 -8.63
CA PRO A 250 -9.08 -15.58 -7.64
C PRO A 250 -9.42 -14.21 -8.26
N ILE A 251 -10.12 -13.38 -7.49
CA ILE A 251 -10.42 -12.01 -7.89
C ILE A 251 -9.79 -11.02 -6.90
N MET A 252 -9.41 -9.85 -7.39
CA MET A 252 -9.04 -8.68 -6.58
C MET A 252 -9.83 -7.47 -7.09
N VAL A 253 -10.34 -6.66 -6.17
CA VAL A 253 -11.13 -5.48 -6.50
C VAL A 253 -10.35 -4.21 -6.15
N PHE A 254 -10.29 -3.29 -7.08
CA PHE A 254 -9.79 -1.95 -6.90
C PHE A 254 -10.95 -0.95 -6.80
N ASN A 255 -10.89 -0.11 -5.80
CA ASN A 255 -11.82 0.98 -5.58
C ASN A 255 -11.06 2.14 -4.94
N HIS A 256 -11.66 3.30 -4.84
CA HIS A 256 -11.03 4.39 -4.10
C HIS A 256 -11.22 4.26 -2.58
N ASP A 257 -12.35 3.74 -2.12
CA ASP A 257 -12.65 3.57 -0.69
C ASP A 257 -12.91 2.11 -0.31
N LEU A 258 -12.86 1.82 0.98
CA LEU A 258 -13.18 0.51 1.53
C LEU A 258 -14.68 0.22 1.44
N LEU A 259 -15.05 -0.97 0.93
CA LEU A 259 -16.45 -1.36 0.79
C LEU A 259 -17.14 -1.57 2.15
N THR A 260 -16.46 -2.17 3.10
CA THR A 260 -17.02 -2.59 4.38
C THR A 260 -15.94 -2.75 5.46
N TYR A 261 -16.32 -2.58 6.72
CA TYR A 261 -15.49 -2.89 7.89
C TYR A 261 -15.70 -4.31 8.41
N ASP A 262 -16.72 -5.01 7.91
CA ASP A 262 -17.08 -6.38 8.25
C ASP A 262 -16.32 -7.40 7.41
N ASP A 263 -16.41 -8.69 7.78
CA ASP A 263 -15.74 -9.78 7.08
C ASP A 263 -16.42 -10.16 5.74
N ALA A 264 -17.67 -9.74 5.53
CA ALA A 264 -18.45 -10.03 4.34
C ALA A 264 -18.41 -8.87 3.34
N PHE A 265 -17.73 -9.05 2.24
CA PHE A 265 -17.65 -8.08 1.14
C PHE A 265 -18.85 -8.23 0.21
N VAL A 266 -19.97 -7.58 0.57
CA VAL A 266 -21.23 -7.64 -0.18
C VAL A 266 -21.44 -6.35 -0.97
N PHE A 267 -21.30 -6.44 -2.29
CA PHE A 267 -21.63 -5.33 -3.19
C PHE A 267 -23.16 -5.27 -3.40
N LYS A 268 -23.77 -4.13 -3.15
CA LYS A 268 -25.23 -3.93 -3.19
C LYS A 268 -25.61 -2.99 -4.31
N GLY A 269 -26.59 -3.40 -5.13
CA GLY A 269 -27.30 -2.51 -6.04
C GLY A 269 -28.41 -1.73 -5.33
N ASP A 270 -28.93 -0.70 -6.00
CA ASP A 270 -29.97 0.19 -5.44
C ASP A 270 -31.36 -0.47 -5.44
N ASN A 271 -31.59 -1.49 -6.28
CA ASN A 271 -32.87 -2.20 -6.41
C ASN A 271 -32.95 -3.49 -5.56
N GLY A 272 -32.08 -3.63 -4.55
CA GLY A 272 -32.09 -4.75 -3.61
C GLY A 272 -31.30 -5.98 -4.07
N GLY A 273 -30.65 -5.93 -5.24
CA GLY A 273 -29.70 -6.94 -5.68
C GLY A 273 -28.38 -6.85 -4.89
N SER A 274 -27.70 -7.99 -4.73
CA SER A 274 -26.40 -8.02 -4.08
C SER A 274 -25.52 -9.17 -4.58
N ILE A 275 -24.21 -9.00 -4.47
CA ILE A 275 -23.19 -10.02 -4.76
C ILE A 275 -22.29 -10.13 -3.53
N ASN A 276 -22.18 -11.33 -2.99
CA ASN A 276 -21.18 -11.63 -1.96
C ASN A 276 -19.87 -12.01 -2.67
N LEU A 277 -18.91 -11.08 -2.70
CA LEU A 277 -17.64 -11.27 -3.39
C LEU A 277 -16.76 -12.35 -2.74
N ASN A 278 -16.96 -12.66 -1.46
CA ASN A 278 -16.27 -13.76 -0.81
C ASN A 278 -16.57 -15.11 -1.50
N GLU A 279 -17.79 -15.30 -2.05
CA GLU A 279 -18.19 -16.49 -2.79
C GLU A 279 -17.52 -16.59 -4.18
N HIS A 280 -16.94 -15.49 -4.66
CA HIS A 280 -16.18 -15.40 -5.90
C HIS A 280 -14.65 -15.46 -5.70
N ASN A 281 -14.17 -16.03 -4.57
CA ASN A 281 -12.76 -16.16 -4.25
C ASN A 281 -12.03 -14.80 -4.20
N LEU A 282 -12.65 -13.80 -3.56
CA LEU A 282 -12.04 -12.49 -3.35
C LEU A 282 -10.81 -12.62 -2.44
N LYS A 283 -9.66 -12.19 -2.92
CA LYS A 283 -8.38 -12.19 -2.19
C LYS A 283 -8.12 -10.85 -1.51
N ALA A 284 -8.38 -9.75 -2.21
CA ALA A 284 -8.15 -8.41 -1.69
C ALA A 284 -9.15 -7.39 -2.22
N TRP A 285 -9.46 -6.44 -1.35
CA TRP A 285 -10.04 -5.14 -1.67
C TRP A 285 -8.96 -4.08 -1.49
N VAL A 286 -8.52 -3.46 -2.59
CA VAL A 286 -7.38 -2.54 -2.65
C VAL A 286 -7.88 -1.13 -2.90
N TYR A 287 -7.49 -0.18 -2.06
CA TYR A 287 -8.09 1.16 -2.06
C TYR A 287 -7.09 2.27 -1.66
N GLY A 288 -7.47 3.53 -1.83
CA GLY A 288 -6.77 4.75 -1.42
C GLY A 288 -7.55 5.51 -0.34
N HIS A 289 -7.86 6.79 -0.60
CA HIS A 289 -8.77 7.67 0.16
C HIS A 289 -8.33 8.00 1.59
N TRP A 290 -7.81 7.06 2.32
CA TRP A 290 -7.42 7.24 3.72
C TRP A 290 -6.04 7.87 3.89
N HIS A 291 -5.25 7.99 2.83
CA HIS A 291 -3.88 8.51 2.85
C HIS A 291 -2.99 7.82 3.90
N ILE A 292 -3.12 6.52 4.07
CA ILE A 292 -2.34 5.75 5.04
C ILE A 292 -1.87 4.42 4.46
N ASN A 293 -0.71 3.96 4.91
CA ASN A 293 -0.27 2.61 4.67
C ASN A 293 -0.91 1.68 5.71
N TYR A 294 -1.90 0.90 5.28
CA TYR A 294 -2.63 0.02 6.18
C TYR A 294 -3.08 -1.26 5.49
N MET A 295 -2.89 -2.36 6.16
CA MET A 295 -3.44 -3.65 5.77
C MET A 295 -4.16 -4.28 6.94
N LYS A 296 -5.29 -4.92 6.64
CA LYS A 296 -6.06 -5.69 7.61
C LYS A 296 -6.61 -6.95 6.93
N LYS A 297 -6.60 -8.06 7.65
CA LYS A 297 -7.32 -9.27 7.23
C LYS A 297 -8.73 -9.23 7.82
N GLN A 298 -9.76 -9.33 6.96
CA GLN A 298 -11.18 -9.36 7.29
C GLN A 298 -11.74 -10.70 6.82
N GLY A 299 -11.93 -11.66 7.73
CA GLY A 299 -12.18 -13.05 7.37
C GLY A 299 -11.03 -13.63 6.54
N ASP A 300 -11.29 -14.01 5.30
CA ASP A 300 -10.29 -14.51 4.35
C ASP A 300 -9.81 -13.46 3.34
N VAL A 301 -10.37 -12.25 3.38
CA VAL A 301 -10.06 -11.14 2.45
C VAL A 301 -9.10 -10.16 3.11
N TYR A 302 -8.16 -9.62 2.34
CA TYR A 302 -7.33 -8.52 2.77
C TYR A 302 -7.89 -7.18 2.28
N SER A 303 -8.05 -6.21 3.18
CA SER A 303 -8.21 -4.81 2.84
C SER A 303 -6.84 -4.13 2.84
N VAL A 304 -6.50 -3.43 1.74
CA VAL A 304 -5.16 -2.89 1.50
C VAL A 304 -5.25 -1.44 1.08
N SER A 305 -4.77 -0.54 1.92
CA SER A 305 -4.65 0.89 1.64
C SER A 305 -3.18 1.31 1.48
N THR A 306 -2.95 2.38 0.72
CA THR A 306 -1.63 3.00 0.58
C THR A 306 -1.69 4.49 0.88
N ALA A 307 -0.59 5.04 1.40
CA ALA A 307 -0.42 6.48 1.58
C ALA A 307 -0.18 7.17 0.23
N THR A 308 -0.21 8.50 0.22
CA THR A 308 0.09 9.25 -0.99
C THR A 308 1.55 9.07 -1.39
N LEU A 309 1.74 8.86 -2.67
CA LEU A 309 3.04 8.52 -3.26
C LEU A 309 4.09 9.63 -3.09
N ASP A 310 3.67 10.88 -3.14
CA ASP A 310 4.54 12.06 -3.13
C ASP A 310 4.56 12.83 -1.81
N LYS A 311 3.52 12.70 -0.97
CA LYS A 311 3.37 13.48 0.27
C LYS A 311 3.46 12.65 1.55
N GLY A 312 3.36 11.31 1.43
CA GLY A 312 3.26 10.42 2.58
C GLY A 312 1.85 10.35 3.16
N GLY A 313 1.73 9.80 4.35
CA GLY A 313 0.45 9.58 5.03
C GLY A 313 0.05 10.70 5.99
N ILE A 314 -1.25 10.82 6.25
CA ILE A 314 -1.77 11.66 7.33
C ILE A 314 -1.32 11.17 8.72
N ASP A 315 -0.88 9.92 8.79
CA ASP A 315 -0.27 9.30 9.95
C ASP A 315 1.24 9.56 10.04
N HIS A 316 1.76 10.53 9.29
CA HIS A 316 3.18 10.87 9.17
C HIS A 316 4.06 9.75 8.60
N SER A 317 3.48 8.73 7.99
CA SER A 317 4.25 7.73 7.26
C SER A 317 4.94 8.35 6.04
N THR A 318 6.08 7.77 5.66
CA THR A 318 6.90 8.26 4.56
C THR A 318 6.20 8.05 3.21
N SER A 319 6.41 8.99 2.26
CA SER A 319 6.01 8.86 0.85
C SER A 319 6.44 7.50 0.29
N ALA A 320 5.50 6.73 -0.21
CA ALA A 320 5.74 5.37 -0.68
C ALA A 320 4.72 4.94 -1.73
N PHE A 321 5.08 3.96 -2.53
CA PHE A 321 4.16 3.16 -3.33
C PHE A 321 4.20 1.71 -2.88
N ARG A 322 3.12 0.99 -3.10
CA ARG A 322 3.01 -0.40 -2.70
C ARG A 322 3.27 -1.33 -3.87
N VAL A 323 4.02 -2.40 -3.64
CA VAL A 323 4.23 -3.48 -4.60
C VAL A 323 3.57 -4.75 -4.08
N MET A 324 2.72 -5.35 -4.89
CA MET A 324 2.03 -6.59 -4.57
C MET A 324 2.69 -7.72 -5.35
N HIS A 325 3.18 -8.73 -4.64
CA HIS A 325 3.75 -9.95 -5.21
C HIS A 325 2.70 -11.04 -5.15
N VAL A 326 2.07 -11.33 -6.28
CA VAL A 326 0.93 -12.24 -6.39
C VAL A 326 1.40 -13.62 -6.87
N ASP A 327 1.01 -14.68 -6.18
CA ASP A 327 1.32 -16.05 -6.55
C ASP A 327 0.27 -16.64 -7.52
N LYS A 328 0.48 -17.88 -7.93
CA LYS A 328 -0.40 -18.61 -8.85
C LYS A 328 -1.84 -18.86 -8.33
N ASN A 329 -2.06 -18.73 -7.02
CA ASN A 329 -3.36 -18.91 -6.38
C ASN A 329 -4.08 -17.57 -6.11
N GLY A 330 -3.44 -16.45 -6.46
CA GLY A 330 -3.89 -15.11 -6.12
C GLY A 330 -3.58 -14.70 -4.68
N ASP A 331 -2.88 -15.53 -3.91
CA ASP A 331 -2.38 -15.13 -2.60
C ASP A 331 -1.19 -14.20 -2.81
N PHE A 332 -0.96 -13.28 -1.88
CA PHE A 332 0.05 -12.26 -2.10
C PHE A 332 0.82 -11.85 -0.85
N THR A 333 1.97 -11.26 -1.07
CA THR A 333 2.72 -10.47 -0.09
C THR A 333 2.83 -9.03 -0.58
N SER A 334 2.98 -8.12 0.36
CA SER A 334 3.11 -6.69 0.09
C SER A 334 4.49 -6.18 0.49
N GLU A 335 4.97 -5.19 -0.27
CA GLU A 335 6.18 -4.43 0.01
C GLU A 335 5.87 -2.93 -0.16
N LEU A 336 6.31 -2.09 0.76
CA LEU A 336 6.32 -0.65 0.58
C LEU A 336 7.65 -0.21 -0.02
N ARG A 337 7.58 0.63 -1.06
CA ARG A 337 8.74 1.25 -1.71
C ARG A 337 8.71 2.75 -1.46
N TYR A 338 9.69 3.27 -0.72
CA TYR A 338 9.79 4.70 -0.42
C TYR A 338 10.16 5.49 -1.67
N SER A 339 9.47 6.61 -1.92
CA SER A 339 9.43 7.26 -3.24
C SER A 339 10.69 8.05 -3.61
N TYR A 340 11.49 8.49 -2.62
CA TYR A 340 12.54 9.50 -2.80
C TYR A 340 13.93 9.06 -2.35
N LEU A 341 14.27 7.78 -2.46
CA LEU A 341 15.57 7.26 -2.05
C LEU A 341 16.31 6.64 -3.24
N ASP A 342 17.28 7.35 -3.80
CA ASP A 342 18.13 6.82 -4.85
C ASP A 342 19.47 6.35 -4.28
N LYS A 343 19.69 5.02 -4.35
CA LYS A 343 20.95 4.33 -4.01
C LYS A 343 21.61 4.81 -2.71
N ASN A 344 20.80 5.05 -1.70
CA ASN A 344 21.27 5.48 -0.40
C ASN A 344 22.02 4.36 0.31
N ILE A 345 23.20 4.66 0.85
CA ILE A 345 23.99 3.74 1.67
C ILE A 345 24.62 4.50 2.84
N CYS A 346 24.38 4.00 4.06
CA CYS A 346 24.87 4.61 5.29
C CYS A 346 25.34 3.54 6.27
N ILE A 347 26.57 3.66 6.76
CA ILE A 347 27.11 2.80 7.81
C ILE A 347 26.72 3.37 9.17
N ALA A 348 25.82 2.67 9.87
CA ALA A 348 25.38 3.04 11.22
C ALA A 348 26.37 2.53 12.30
N SER A 349 27.01 1.38 12.07
CA SER A 349 28.01 0.80 12.95
C SER A 349 29.05 -0.02 12.14
N PRO A 350 30.34 0.04 12.50
CA PRO A 350 30.98 0.91 13.49
C PRO A 350 31.08 2.37 13.02
N ALA A 351 30.97 3.32 13.96
CA ALA A 351 31.13 4.74 13.72
C ALA A 351 32.06 5.37 14.77
N GLY A 352 33.22 5.90 14.33
CA GLY A 352 34.24 6.52 15.17
C GLY A 352 34.98 5.57 16.12
N THR A 353 34.27 4.69 16.83
CA THR A 353 34.85 3.69 17.73
C THR A 353 34.19 2.32 17.61
N ALA A 354 34.93 1.27 17.93
CA ALA A 354 34.42 -0.09 18.09
C ALA A 354 35.20 -0.79 19.22
N PHE A 355 34.64 -1.86 19.75
CA PHE A 355 35.27 -2.60 20.85
C PHE A 355 35.83 -3.95 20.32
N ALA A 356 36.96 -4.37 20.85
CA ALA A 356 37.62 -5.59 20.39
C ALA A 356 36.73 -6.83 20.57
N ASN A 357 37.04 -7.88 19.78
CA ASN A 357 36.45 -9.19 19.69
C ASN A 357 35.22 -9.33 18.79
N ARG A 358 34.17 -8.54 18.97
CA ARG A 358 32.98 -8.63 18.13
C ARG A 358 32.43 -7.23 17.87
N VAL A 359 32.53 -6.81 16.62
CA VAL A 359 32.05 -5.49 16.20
C VAL A 359 30.76 -5.65 15.41
N PRO A 360 29.62 -5.17 15.91
CA PRO A 360 28.40 -5.14 15.12
C PRO A 360 28.59 -4.27 13.88
N VAL A 361 28.27 -4.82 12.71
CA VAL A 361 28.22 -4.09 11.45
C VAL A 361 26.77 -3.90 11.08
N THR A 362 26.32 -2.64 11.05
CA THR A 362 24.95 -2.27 10.68
C THR A 362 25.01 -1.25 9.54
N VAL A 363 24.38 -1.57 8.43
CA VAL A 363 24.38 -0.74 7.22
C VAL A 363 22.95 -0.57 6.73
N ASN A 364 22.54 0.66 6.49
CA ASN A 364 21.28 0.98 5.84
C ASN A 364 21.54 1.16 4.34
N VAL A 365 20.85 0.40 3.51
CA VAL A 365 20.94 0.45 2.04
C VAL A 365 19.56 0.42 1.44
N TYR A 366 19.28 1.35 0.53
CA TYR A 366 18.00 1.42 -0.13
C TYR A 366 18.09 2.10 -1.51
N SER A 367 17.21 1.69 -2.43
CA SER A 367 16.89 2.44 -3.64
C SER A 367 15.41 2.25 -3.97
N SER A 368 14.71 3.34 -4.27
CA SER A 368 13.29 3.30 -4.68
C SER A 368 13.07 2.51 -5.96
N ALA A 369 13.99 2.66 -6.92
CA ALA A 369 13.86 2.11 -8.27
C ALA A 369 14.28 0.64 -8.41
N THR A 370 14.94 0.05 -7.41
CA THR A 370 15.44 -1.34 -7.52
C THR A 370 15.74 -1.94 -6.15
N PRO A 371 15.39 -3.21 -5.89
CA PRO A 371 15.76 -3.89 -4.65
C PRO A 371 17.26 -4.11 -4.51
N VAL A 372 17.70 -4.19 -3.27
CA VAL A 372 19.10 -4.55 -2.92
C VAL A 372 19.27 -6.06 -3.01
N LYS A 373 20.22 -6.51 -3.81
CA LYS A 373 20.53 -7.93 -4.04
C LYS A 373 21.44 -8.51 -2.98
N GLU A 374 22.51 -7.79 -2.64
CA GLU A 374 23.45 -8.19 -1.59
C GLU A 374 24.24 -6.98 -1.06
N VAL A 375 24.67 -7.08 0.20
CA VAL A 375 25.59 -6.13 0.82
C VAL A 375 26.78 -6.89 1.37
N VAL A 376 27.99 -6.43 1.03
CA VAL A 376 29.25 -7.02 1.51
C VAL A 376 30.13 -5.94 2.13
N TYR A 377 30.96 -6.35 3.10
CA TYR A 377 31.94 -5.46 3.68
C TYR A 377 33.37 -6.03 3.64
N SER A 378 34.33 -5.14 3.66
CA SER A 378 35.76 -5.43 3.89
C SER A 378 36.28 -4.52 5.00
N CYS A 379 37.20 -4.99 5.80
CA CYS A 379 37.88 -4.18 6.81
C CYS A 379 39.34 -4.05 6.46
N LEU A 380 39.88 -2.83 6.52
CA LEU A 380 41.23 -2.51 6.14
C LEU A 380 42.03 -1.92 7.31
N GLN A 381 43.32 -2.21 7.35
CA GLN A 381 44.31 -1.48 8.14
C GLN A 381 45.38 -0.92 7.20
N ASP A 382 45.68 0.35 7.27
CA ASP A 382 46.66 1.04 6.41
C ASP A 382 46.51 0.69 4.91
N GLY A 383 45.25 0.66 4.43
CA GLY A 383 44.89 0.32 3.05
C GLY A 383 44.93 -1.17 2.71
N LYS A 384 45.37 -2.06 3.63
CA LYS A 384 45.44 -3.52 3.41
C LYS A 384 44.23 -4.22 4.03
N ALA A 385 43.55 -5.04 3.24
CA ALA A 385 42.39 -5.78 3.72
C ALA A 385 42.79 -6.85 4.75
N ILE A 386 42.24 -6.74 5.96
CA ILE A 386 42.35 -7.74 7.04
C ILE A 386 41.16 -8.70 7.04
N LEU A 387 39.99 -8.23 6.54
CA LEU A 387 38.81 -9.03 6.19
C LEU A 387 38.33 -8.59 4.81
N LYS A 388 37.87 -9.53 3.98
CA LYS A 388 37.49 -9.23 2.61
C LYS A 388 36.13 -9.86 2.25
N ASN A 389 35.25 -9.06 1.62
CA ASN A 389 33.98 -9.48 1.01
C ASN A 389 33.12 -10.35 1.94
N LYS A 390 32.96 -9.95 3.19
CA LYS A 390 32.03 -10.60 4.14
C LYS A 390 30.62 -10.16 3.87
N LYS A 391 29.68 -11.12 3.77
CA LYS A 391 28.27 -10.83 3.53
C LYS A 391 27.58 -10.32 4.79
N LEU A 392 26.71 -9.35 4.63
CA LEU A 392 25.72 -8.95 5.62
C LEU A 392 24.38 -9.64 5.32
N VAL A 393 23.55 -9.77 6.34
CA VAL A 393 22.21 -10.36 6.26
C VAL A 393 21.19 -9.24 6.37
N GLN A 394 20.18 -9.24 5.49
CA GLN A 394 19.09 -8.31 5.55
C GLN A 394 18.26 -8.56 6.81
N ALA A 395 18.02 -7.51 7.59
CA ALA A 395 17.29 -7.58 8.84
C ALA A 395 15.95 -6.84 8.78
N THR A 396 15.85 -5.75 8.00
CA THR A 396 14.61 -5.01 7.71
C THR A 396 14.60 -4.61 6.23
N ASP A 397 13.59 -3.87 5.79
CA ASP A 397 13.48 -3.44 4.40
C ASP A 397 14.69 -2.64 3.90
N TRP A 398 15.44 -1.98 4.79
CA TRP A 398 16.62 -1.17 4.45
C TRP A 398 17.87 -1.46 5.27
N THR A 399 17.83 -2.33 6.30
CA THR A 399 18.97 -2.57 7.19
C THR A 399 19.59 -3.94 6.96
N TRP A 400 20.92 -3.97 6.91
CA TRP A 400 21.75 -5.14 6.75
C TRP A 400 22.71 -5.25 7.92
N ASN A 401 22.76 -6.42 8.56
CA ASN A 401 23.53 -6.67 9.76
C ASN A 401 24.56 -7.80 9.60
N GLY A 402 25.61 -7.70 10.40
CA GLY A 402 26.59 -8.76 10.59
C GLY A 402 27.50 -8.48 11.77
N ASP A 403 28.32 -9.46 12.09
CA ASP A 403 29.34 -9.33 13.13
C ASP A 403 30.72 -9.40 12.50
N MET A 404 31.57 -8.44 12.82
CA MET A 404 32.95 -8.41 12.39
C MET A 404 33.87 -8.96 13.50
N PRO A 405 34.46 -10.15 13.33
CA PRO A 405 35.41 -10.67 14.30
C PRO A 405 36.74 -9.90 14.19
N LEU A 406 37.08 -9.14 15.22
CA LEU A 406 38.37 -8.45 15.31
C LEU A 406 39.22 -9.04 16.42
N SER A 407 40.49 -9.36 16.09
CA SER A 407 41.49 -9.78 17.07
C SER A 407 41.91 -8.60 17.97
N ALA A 408 42.20 -8.87 19.24
CA ALA A 408 42.71 -7.90 20.21
C ALA A 408 44.00 -7.19 19.75
N LYS A 409 44.78 -7.77 18.80
CA LYS A 409 45.95 -7.11 18.21
C LYS A 409 45.65 -5.79 17.48
N TYR A 410 44.38 -5.53 17.17
CA TYR A 410 43.96 -4.27 16.53
C TYR A 410 43.57 -3.17 17.53
N GLN A 411 43.67 -3.45 18.84
CA GLN A 411 43.42 -2.42 19.86
C GLN A 411 44.32 -1.21 19.65
N GLY A 412 43.72 -0.01 19.78
CA GLY A 412 44.38 1.27 19.55
C GLY A 412 44.66 1.60 18.09
N LYS A 413 44.31 0.71 17.16
CA LYS A 413 44.50 0.94 15.72
C LYS A 413 43.28 1.57 15.11
N GLU A 414 43.53 2.43 14.14
CA GLU A 414 42.49 2.92 13.23
C GLU A 414 42.29 1.92 12.10
N LEU A 415 41.05 1.56 11.84
CA LEU A 415 40.62 0.67 10.79
C LEU A 415 39.61 1.36 9.90
N THR A 416 39.47 0.90 8.65
CA THR A 416 38.44 1.39 7.71
C THR A 416 37.51 0.25 7.35
N LEU A 417 36.21 0.43 7.57
CA LEU A 417 35.16 -0.43 7.03
C LEU A 417 34.78 0.09 5.65
N GLN A 418 34.85 -0.76 4.65
CA GLN A 418 34.35 -0.49 3.30
C GLN A 418 33.16 -1.39 3.03
N VAL A 419 32.06 -0.80 2.55
CA VAL A 419 30.82 -1.50 2.25
C VAL A 419 30.48 -1.31 0.78
N THR A 420 30.09 -2.39 0.12
CA THR A 420 29.56 -2.39 -1.24
C THR A 420 28.20 -3.05 -1.25
N ALA A 421 27.20 -2.33 -1.75
CA ALA A 421 25.88 -2.85 -2.04
C ALA A 421 25.74 -3.10 -3.55
N ARG A 422 25.06 -4.19 -3.93
CA ARG A 422 24.67 -4.49 -5.31
C ARG A 422 23.16 -4.55 -5.41
N PHE A 423 22.60 -3.94 -6.43
CA PHE A 423 21.19 -3.90 -6.71
C PHE A 423 20.77 -4.94 -7.76
N ASN A 424 19.48 -5.25 -7.86
CA ASN A 424 18.96 -6.23 -8.82
C ASN A 424 19.25 -5.85 -10.28
N ASN A 425 19.22 -4.56 -10.60
CA ASN A 425 19.53 -4.03 -11.93
C ASN A 425 21.04 -4.06 -12.28
N GLY A 426 21.90 -4.55 -11.37
CA GLY A 426 23.35 -4.67 -11.57
C GLY A 426 24.17 -3.44 -11.12
N GLU A 427 23.53 -2.36 -10.72
CA GLU A 427 24.21 -1.18 -10.16
C GLU A 427 24.80 -1.46 -8.79
N THR A 428 25.72 -0.57 -8.36
CA THR A 428 26.38 -0.67 -7.06
C THR A 428 26.41 0.67 -6.34
N ALA A 429 26.37 0.64 -5.00
CA ALA A 429 26.67 1.77 -4.13
C ALA A 429 27.82 1.41 -3.19
N TYR A 430 28.53 2.45 -2.74
CA TYR A 430 29.72 2.30 -1.91
C TYR A 430 29.73 3.29 -0.74
N ALA A 431 30.15 2.82 0.43
CA ALA A 431 30.39 3.66 1.59
C ALA A 431 31.60 3.16 2.38
N GLU A 432 32.25 4.08 3.11
CA GLU A 432 33.30 3.72 4.06
C GLU A 432 33.18 4.51 5.35
N SER A 433 33.70 3.92 6.44
CA SER A 433 33.75 4.52 7.78
C SER A 433 35.04 4.16 8.47
N ALA A 434 35.75 5.16 8.98
CA ALA A 434 36.91 4.96 9.83
C ALA A 434 36.49 4.81 11.30
N PHE A 435 37.17 3.94 12.03
CA PHE A 435 36.92 3.72 13.45
C PHE A 435 38.18 3.26 14.19
N ILE A 436 38.25 3.57 15.49
CA ILE A 436 39.36 3.15 16.37
C ILE A 436 38.86 2.00 17.24
N VAL A 437 39.67 0.92 17.30
CA VAL A 437 39.36 -0.24 18.16
C VAL A 437 39.73 0.07 19.61
N ARG A 438 38.80 0.07 20.52
CA ARG A 438 38.97 0.28 21.97
C ARG A 438 39.01 -1.07 22.70
N PRO A 439 39.76 -1.19 23.83
CA PRO A 439 39.83 -2.44 24.58
C PRO A 439 38.54 -2.78 25.32
N GLU A 440 37.82 -1.78 25.82
CA GLU A 440 36.65 -1.94 26.67
C GLU A 440 35.48 -1.11 26.14
N GLN A 441 34.29 -1.64 26.31
CA GLN A 441 33.06 -0.93 26.03
C GLN A 441 32.82 0.14 27.10
N VAL A 442 32.37 1.32 26.67
CA VAL A 442 31.92 2.35 27.60
C VAL A 442 30.65 1.86 28.28
N LYS A 443 30.62 1.91 29.60
CA LYS A 443 29.40 1.62 30.35
C LYS A 443 28.39 2.74 30.12
N VAL A 444 27.22 2.36 29.62
CA VAL A 444 26.09 3.28 29.49
C VAL A 444 25.32 3.31 30.80
N SER A 445 25.09 4.50 31.31
CA SER A 445 24.17 4.74 32.42
C SER A 445 23.00 5.54 31.89
N LEU A 446 21.80 4.98 31.93
CA LEU A 446 20.60 5.71 31.60
C LEU A 446 20.30 6.73 32.70
N GLY A 447 19.82 7.91 32.27
CA GLY A 447 19.46 9.01 33.19
C GLY A 447 18.10 8.81 33.87
N ALA A 448 17.34 9.88 34.00
CA ALA A 448 15.98 9.82 34.54
C ALA A 448 15.04 9.02 33.63
N ASP A 449 14.00 8.46 34.22
CA ASP A 449 12.94 7.77 33.49
C ASP A 449 12.27 8.73 32.48
N TRP A 450 11.87 8.16 31.33
CA TRP A 450 11.19 8.83 30.24
C TRP A 450 9.98 7.95 29.87
N ASN A 451 8.86 8.15 30.57
CA ASN A 451 7.78 7.18 30.64
C ASN A 451 6.63 7.41 29.67
N ASN A 452 6.54 8.59 29.07
CA ASN A 452 5.51 9.00 28.14
C ASN A 452 6.12 9.77 26.98
N LEU A 453 5.33 10.10 25.98
CA LEU A 453 5.71 11.01 24.92
C LEU A 453 6.22 12.34 25.52
N LEU A 454 7.37 12.83 25.05
CA LEU A 454 8.06 14.02 25.54
C LEU A 454 8.47 13.96 27.03
N GLY A 455 8.54 12.78 27.62
CA GLY A 455 9.15 12.54 28.94
C GLY A 455 8.19 12.09 30.03
N THR A 456 7.28 12.92 30.46
CA THR A 456 6.34 12.63 31.55
C THR A 456 4.90 12.62 31.06
N SER A 457 3.96 12.22 31.92
CA SER A 457 2.52 12.27 31.65
C SER A 457 1.97 13.67 31.38
N THR A 458 2.72 14.72 31.70
CA THR A 458 2.39 16.11 31.39
C THR A 458 3.12 16.62 30.13
N HIS A 459 3.79 15.72 29.38
CA HIS A 459 4.58 16.03 28.19
C HIS A 459 5.70 17.05 28.46
N VAL A 460 6.33 16.98 29.63
CA VAL A 460 7.47 17.80 30.02
C VAL A 460 8.68 16.91 30.19
N ALA A 461 9.77 17.24 29.47
CA ALA A 461 11.02 16.50 29.60
C ALA A 461 11.58 16.66 31.03
N PRO A 462 12.05 15.58 31.67
CA PRO A 462 12.77 15.67 32.93
C PRO A 462 14.07 16.48 32.74
N VAL A 463 14.52 17.13 33.79
CA VAL A 463 15.80 17.84 33.78
C VAL A 463 16.92 16.80 33.70
N CYS A 464 17.62 16.78 32.58
CA CYS A 464 18.78 15.93 32.39
C CYS A 464 20.08 16.77 32.44
N PRO A 465 21.18 16.24 32.97
CA PRO A 465 22.47 16.91 32.88
C PRO A 465 22.86 17.07 31.39
N PRO A 466 23.58 18.15 31.03
CA PRO A 466 24.04 18.33 29.66
C PRO A 466 25.00 17.21 29.26
N LEU A 467 24.89 16.78 28.00
CA LEU A 467 25.83 15.84 27.42
C LEU A 467 27.14 16.59 27.07
N GLU A 468 28.28 16.03 27.45
CA GLU A 468 29.59 16.56 27.10
C GLU A 468 30.07 15.97 25.77
N ALA A 469 30.58 16.83 24.89
CA ALA A 469 31.22 16.42 23.64
C ALA A 469 32.70 16.08 23.86
N PRO A 470 33.30 15.13 23.05
CA PRO A 470 32.69 14.45 21.91
C PRO A 470 31.83 13.23 22.32
N LEU A 471 30.69 13.10 21.68
CA LEU A 471 29.84 11.91 21.86
C LEU A 471 30.44 10.70 21.16
N GLN A 472 30.24 9.53 21.71
CA GLN A 472 30.65 8.24 21.16
C GLN A 472 29.45 7.29 21.03
N LEU A 473 29.43 6.50 19.95
CA LEU A 473 28.42 5.45 19.78
C LEU A 473 28.66 4.38 20.87
N ALA A 474 27.67 4.16 21.73
CA ALA A 474 27.71 3.13 22.74
C ALA A 474 27.30 1.77 22.15
N TRP A 475 26.11 1.71 21.55
CA TRP A 475 25.60 0.53 20.87
C TRP A 475 24.55 0.89 19.82
N THR A 476 24.32 -0.04 18.90
CA THR A 476 23.18 -0.04 17.97
C THR A 476 22.49 -1.39 18.07
N LYS A 477 21.17 -1.41 17.94
CA LYS A 477 20.40 -2.65 17.89
C LYS A 477 19.35 -2.56 16.81
N ASN A 478 19.33 -3.55 15.93
CA ASN A 478 18.22 -3.79 15.03
C ASN A 478 17.29 -4.81 15.69
N VAL A 479 16.01 -4.50 15.78
CA VAL A 479 15.01 -5.39 16.40
C VAL A 479 14.37 -6.37 15.41
N GLY A 480 14.75 -6.31 14.13
CA GLY A 480 14.21 -7.16 13.07
C GLY A 480 12.92 -6.65 12.45
N ALA A 481 12.54 -5.40 12.74
CA ALA A 481 11.34 -4.74 12.24
C ALA A 481 11.58 -3.26 12.04
N ASN A 482 10.74 -2.62 11.21
CA ASN A 482 10.81 -1.18 10.97
C ASN A 482 10.30 -0.40 12.18
N ILE A 483 11.05 0.62 12.58
CA ILE A 483 10.70 1.52 13.68
C ILE A 483 10.66 2.93 13.14
N TYR A 484 9.50 3.56 13.18
CA TYR A 484 9.30 4.98 12.95
C TYR A 484 7.98 5.44 13.60
N MET A 485 7.81 6.74 13.80
CA MET A 485 6.64 7.37 14.43
C MET A 485 6.41 7.02 15.90
N THR A 486 7.29 6.24 16.50
CA THR A 486 7.29 5.94 17.94
C THR A 486 8.60 6.40 18.56
N SER A 487 8.54 6.92 19.78
CA SER A 487 9.74 7.34 20.51
C SER A 487 10.15 6.26 21.50
N PRO A 488 11.47 6.03 21.69
CA PRO A 488 11.94 5.13 22.73
C PRO A 488 11.61 5.71 24.11
N LEU A 489 11.17 4.88 25.03
CA LEU A 489 10.98 5.22 26.42
C LEU A 489 12.09 4.60 27.29
N VAL A 490 12.36 5.22 28.43
CA VAL A 490 13.33 4.73 29.41
C VAL A 490 12.64 4.53 30.74
N HIS A 491 12.78 3.33 31.31
CA HIS A 491 12.24 3.02 32.63
C HIS A 491 13.09 1.95 33.32
N ASN A 492 13.51 2.20 34.56
CA ASN A 492 14.30 1.27 35.35
C ASN A 492 15.51 0.67 34.62
N GLY A 493 16.29 1.51 33.92
CA GLY A 493 17.51 1.10 33.23
C GLY A 493 17.28 0.28 31.94
N LYS A 494 16.05 0.21 31.45
CA LYS A 494 15.66 -0.45 30.18
C LYS A 494 15.15 0.58 29.18
N VAL A 495 15.28 0.23 27.89
CA VAL A 495 14.71 1.00 26.77
C VAL A 495 13.54 0.21 26.20
N TYR A 496 12.40 0.88 26.02
CA TYR A 496 11.20 0.29 25.43
C TYR A 496 10.87 0.99 24.12
N ILE A 497 10.52 0.20 23.11
CA ILE A 497 10.21 0.70 21.76
C ILE A 497 9.17 -0.22 21.10
N ALA A 498 8.43 0.30 20.14
CA ALA A 498 7.49 -0.47 19.35
C ALA A 498 7.83 -0.42 17.86
N SER A 499 7.35 -1.38 17.09
CA SER A 499 7.54 -1.48 15.65
C SER A 499 6.24 -1.36 14.87
N VAL A 500 6.37 -1.10 13.56
CA VAL A 500 5.28 -1.08 12.60
C VAL A 500 5.26 -2.37 11.78
N ASP A 501 4.08 -2.73 11.30
CA ASP A 501 3.85 -3.86 10.38
C ASP A 501 2.81 -3.47 9.32
N GLU A 502 3.20 -2.61 8.39
CA GLU A 502 2.30 -2.09 7.35
C GLU A 502 2.02 -3.09 6.22
N ASN A 503 2.69 -4.23 6.26
CA ASN A 503 2.59 -5.30 5.27
C ASN A 503 2.04 -6.62 5.86
N LEU A 504 1.59 -6.63 7.12
CA LEU A 504 1.10 -7.82 7.85
C LEU A 504 2.06 -9.02 7.77
N LYS A 505 3.35 -8.76 7.98
CA LYS A 505 4.41 -9.80 8.02
C LYS A 505 4.61 -10.41 9.41
N GLY A 506 3.88 -9.95 10.43
CA GLY A 506 4.08 -10.32 11.83
C GLY A 506 5.25 -9.58 12.47
N GLU A 507 5.56 -8.38 12.01
CA GLU A 507 6.67 -7.54 12.49
C GLU A 507 6.25 -6.54 13.57
N GLY A 508 4.94 -6.43 13.86
CA GLY A 508 4.39 -5.56 14.91
C GLY A 508 4.71 -6.11 16.31
N HIS A 509 5.55 -5.42 17.05
CA HIS A 509 5.94 -5.83 18.40
C HIS A 509 6.17 -4.64 19.34
N VAL A 510 6.11 -4.91 20.64
CA VAL A 510 6.69 -4.09 21.70
C VAL A 510 7.94 -4.78 22.20
N TYR A 511 9.04 -4.04 22.36
CA TYR A 511 10.33 -4.56 22.81
C TYR A 511 10.78 -3.89 24.09
N ALA A 512 11.48 -4.63 24.94
CA ALA A 512 12.34 -4.09 25.99
C ALA A 512 13.79 -4.50 25.73
N LEU A 513 14.68 -3.51 25.80
CA LEU A 513 16.11 -3.68 25.60
C LEU A 513 16.88 -3.28 26.86
N ALA A 514 17.99 -3.95 27.11
CA ALA A 514 18.92 -3.53 28.16
C ALA A 514 19.52 -2.17 27.81
N GLY A 515 19.53 -1.22 28.73
CA GLY A 515 20.08 0.10 28.50
C GLY A 515 21.60 0.12 28.31
N GLU A 516 22.30 -0.89 28.86
CA GLU A 516 23.76 -0.96 28.82
C GLU A 516 24.32 -1.31 27.44
N ASP A 517 23.68 -2.23 26.71
CA ASP A 517 24.22 -2.83 25.48
C ASP A 517 23.16 -3.03 24.36
N GLY A 518 21.90 -2.70 24.64
CA GLY A 518 20.80 -2.86 23.67
C GLY A 518 20.35 -4.31 23.46
N GLU A 519 20.72 -5.27 24.31
CA GLU A 519 20.20 -6.63 24.21
C GLU A 519 18.68 -6.68 24.39
N ILE A 520 17.98 -7.43 23.52
CA ILE A 520 16.54 -7.62 23.63
C ILE A 520 16.26 -8.53 24.82
N LEU A 521 15.64 -7.97 25.86
CA LEU A 521 15.24 -8.68 27.06
C LEU A 521 13.96 -9.49 26.83
N TRP A 522 13.00 -8.87 26.16
CA TRP A 522 11.77 -9.52 25.72
C TRP A 522 11.15 -8.78 24.53
N SER A 523 10.27 -9.46 23.80
CA SER A 523 9.38 -8.86 22.79
C SER A 523 7.98 -9.45 22.94
N TYR A 524 6.97 -8.61 22.69
CA TYR A 524 5.56 -9.00 22.71
C TYR A 524 4.91 -8.68 21.36
N PRO A 525 4.34 -9.68 20.64
CA PRO A 525 3.71 -9.46 19.35
C PRO A 525 2.37 -8.74 19.47
N VAL A 526 2.08 -7.82 18.57
CA VAL A 526 0.80 -7.14 18.43
C VAL A 526 0.17 -7.46 17.07
N ARG A 527 -1.14 -7.17 16.90
CA ARG A 527 -1.89 -7.60 15.73
C ARG A 527 -1.65 -6.73 14.49
N ASN A 528 -1.18 -5.50 14.69
CA ASN A 528 -0.94 -4.54 13.59
C ASN A 528 0.15 -3.53 14.02
N SER A 529 0.47 -2.60 13.14
CA SER A 529 1.44 -1.51 13.39
C SER A 529 1.12 -0.73 14.66
N ILE A 530 2.15 -0.41 15.45
CA ILE A 530 2.06 0.62 16.47
C ILE A 530 2.59 1.92 15.86
N LYS A 531 1.70 2.87 15.62
CA LYS A 531 1.99 4.15 14.94
C LYS A 531 1.96 5.35 15.90
N ASN A 532 2.13 5.10 17.18
CA ASN A 532 2.17 6.11 18.24
C ASN A 532 3.22 5.75 19.28
N THR A 533 3.51 6.68 20.19
CA THR A 533 4.41 6.40 21.31
C THR A 533 3.67 5.62 22.37
N ILE A 534 4.28 4.54 22.84
CA ILE A 534 3.83 3.75 23.97
C ILE A 534 3.93 4.56 25.28
N ALA A 535 3.36 4.08 26.37
CA ALA A 535 3.44 4.71 27.68
C ALA A 535 3.79 3.68 28.77
N ILE A 536 4.42 4.13 29.86
CA ILE A 536 4.78 3.26 30.98
C ILE A 536 4.37 3.90 32.29
N ASP A 537 3.67 3.15 33.15
CA ASP A 537 3.38 3.56 34.51
C ASP A 537 3.27 2.34 35.43
N LYS A 538 3.74 2.48 36.68
CA LYS A 538 3.69 1.44 37.73
C LYS A 538 4.14 0.05 37.25
N GLY A 539 5.16 -0.01 36.40
CA GLY A 539 5.72 -1.27 35.89
C GLY A 539 4.86 -1.97 34.85
N VAL A 540 3.96 -1.24 34.19
CA VAL A 540 3.16 -1.70 33.05
C VAL A 540 3.45 -0.85 31.82
N VAL A 541 3.75 -1.52 30.70
CA VAL A 541 3.89 -0.89 29.37
C VAL A 541 2.54 -0.95 28.67
N PHE A 542 2.08 0.18 28.15
CA PHE A 542 0.85 0.30 27.37
C PHE A 542 1.18 0.59 25.92
N ALA A 543 0.56 -0.15 25.02
CA ALA A 543 0.70 0.03 23.58
C ALA A 543 -0.66 -0.07 22.90
N GLN A 544 -0.90 0.71 21.85
CA GLN A 544 -2.11 0.66 21.05
C GLN A 544 -1.73 0.45 19.59
N ASP A 545 -2.29 -0.57 18.95
CA ASP A 545 -2.05 -0.82 17.53
C ASP A 545 -3.06 -0.09 16.63
N ALA A 546 -2.79 -0.09 15.32
CA ALA A 546 -3.61 0.59 14.33
C ALA A 546 -5.03 0.00 14.18
N GLN A 547 -5.29 -1.22 14.68
CA GLN A 547 -6.63 -1.79 14.75
C GLN A 547 -7.39 -1.37 16.02
N GLY A 548 -6.77 -0.56 16.89
CA GLY A 548 -7.36 -0.10 18.16
C GLY A 548 -7.29 -1.12 19.29
N TRP A 549 -6.41 -2.11 19.21
CA TRP A 549 -6.15 -2.97 20.34
C TRP A 549 -5.20 -2.29 21.31
N LEU A 550 -5.64 -2.13 22.55
CA LEU A 550 -4.86 -1.64 23.67
C LEU A 550 -4.30 -2.83 24.47
N TYR A 551 -2.99 -2.84 24.64
CA TYR A 551 -2.25 -3.87 25.37
C TYR A 551 -1.66 -3.29 26.65
N ALA A 552 -1.75 -4.03 27.76
CA ALA A 552 -1.01 -3.78 28.99
C ALA A 552 -0.05 -4.95 29.22
N ILE A 553 1.24 -4.65 29.25
CA ILE A 553 2.31 -5.64 29.29
C ILE A 553 3.17 -5.38 30.52
N ASP A 554 3.46 -6.41 31.30
CA ASP A 554 4.36 -6.30 32.46
C ASP A 554 5.76 -5.88 31.99
N ALA A 555 6.24 -4.74 32.46
CA ALA A 555 7.48 -4.12 31.98
C ALA A 555 8.73 -4.98 32.27
N GLU A 556 8.71 -5.78 33.32
CA GLU A 556 9.85 -6.61 33.70
C GLU A 556 9.92 -7.89 32.87
N THR A 557 8.79 -8.54 32.66
CA THR A 557 8.74 -9.91 32.12
C THR A 557 8.25 -10.00 30.67
N GLY A 558 7.65 -8.93 30.12
CA GLY A 558 7.02 -8.95 28.81
C GLY A 558 5.71 -9.76 28.74
N LYS A 559 5.16 -10.18 29.87
CA LYS A 559 3.91 -10.94 29.91
C LYS A 559 2.71 -10.01 29.80
N LEU A 560 1.72 -10.43 29.00
CA LEU A 560 0.45 -9.72 28.89
C LEU A 560 -0.27 -9.72 30.25
N CYS A 561 -0.64 -8.54 30.73
CA CYS A 561 -1.54 -8.37 31.86
C CYS A 561 -2.99 -8.46 31.38
N TRP A 562 -3.33 -7.68 30.37
CA TRP A 562 -4.62 -7.68 29.70
C TRP A 562 -4.52 -7.03 28.31
N GLU A 563 -5.51 -7.28 27.45
CA GLU A 563 -5.71 -6.58 26.19
C GLU A 563 -7.18 -6.22 26.01
N LYS A 564 -7.47 -5.18 25.24
CA LYS A 564 -8.81 -4.69 24.98
C LYS A 564 -8.94 -4.08 23.60
N GLN A 565 -9.99 -4.48 22.87
CA GLN A 565 -10.39 -3.80 21.64
C GLN A 565 -11.12 -2.51 22.02
N LEU A 566 -10.56 -1.38 21.61
CA LEU A 566 -11.22 -0.08 21.74
C LEU A 566 -12.20 0.14 20.58
N PRO A 567 -13.27 0.93 20.77
CA PRO A 567 -14.16 1.30 19.69
C PRO A 567 -13.40 2.11 18.63
N VAL A 568 -13.45 1.71 17.38
CA VAL A 568 -12.88 2.45 16.25
C VAL A 568 -13.97 2.99 15.34
N ASN A 569 -13.68 4.06 14.61
CA ASN A 569 -14.61 4.75 13.70
C ASN A 569 -14.56 4.21 12.26
N GLY A 570 -13.99 3.02 12.06
CA GLY A 570 -13.66 2.47 10.76
C GLY A 570 -12.26 2.84 10.30
N LEU A 571 -11.81 4.08 10.51
CA LEU A 571 -10.42 4.45 10.30
C LEU A 571 -9.50 3.80 11.35
N PRO A 572 -8.26 3.47 10.97
CA PRO A 572 -7.28 2.98 11.92
C PRO A 572 -7.02 3.96 13.07
N ALA A 573 -6.68 3.43 14.24
CA ALA A 573 -6.18 4.22 15.35
C ALA A 573 -4.70 4.55 15.08
N LEU A 574 -4.40 5.77 14.64
CA LEU A 574 -3.09 6.10 14.09
C LEU A 574 -2.20 6.82 15.11
N ILE A 575 -2.49 8.09 15.33
CA ILE A 575 -1.59 9.03 16.02
C ILE A 575 -2.07 9.44 17.40
N ASP A 576 -3.23 8.96 17.81
CA ASP A 576 -3.75 9.23 19.15
C ASP A 576 -2.80 8.64 20.18
N GLY A 577 -2.05 9.49 20.85
CA GLY A 577 -1.06 9.07 21.83
C GLY A 577 -1.70 8.41 23.05
N LEU A 578 -0.91 7.59 23.70
CA LEU A 578 -1.23 7.08 25.04
C LEU A 578 -0.64 7.99 26.09
N VAL A 579 -1.34 8.16 27.19
CA VAL A 579 -0.79 8.75 28.41
C VAL A 579 -1.08 7.80 29.55
N ALA A 580 -0.05 7.49 30.33
CA ALA A 580 -0.21 6.70 31.56
C ALA A 580 0.26 7.51 32.76
N ASN A 581 -0.58 7.57 33.80
CA ASN A 581 -0.29 8.31 35.02
C ASN A 581 -1.06 7.75 36.21
N ASP A 582 -0.36 7.58 37.32
CA ASP A 582 -0.91 7.16 38.64
C ASP A 582 -1.80 5.92 38.59
N GLY A 583 -1.39 4.93 37.78
CA GLY A 583 -2.07 3.65 37.66
C GLY A 583 -3.25 3.66 36.68
N ILE A 584 -3.39 4.69 35.86
CA ILE A 584 -4.43 4.82 34.82
C ILE A 584 -3.78 5.07 33.49
N VAL A 585 -4.22 4.34 32.45
CA VAL A 585 -3.89 4.61 31.06
C VAL A 585 -5.08 5.29 30.37
N TYR A 586 -4.79 6.37 29.67
CA TYR A 586 -5.73 7.12 28.83
C TYR A 586 -5.44 6.78 27.37
N ALA A 587 -6.45 6.27 26.67
CA ALA A 587 -6.31 5.84 25.28
C ALA A 587 -7.51 6.31 24.45
N GLY A 588 -7.24 6.85 23.26
CA GLY A 588 -8.23 7.36 22.32
C GLY A 588 -8.22 6.60 20.99
N THR A 589 -9.34 6.65 20.25
CA THR A 589 -9.49 5.99 18.92
C THR A 589 -10.23 6.86 17.92
N GLY A 590 -10.24 8.17 18.07
CA GLY A 590 -11.08 9.05 17.24
C GLY A 590 -12.61 8.89 17.45
N LYS A 591 -13.05 7.78 18.08
CA LYS A 591 -14.47 7.56 18.46
C LYS A 591 -14.75 7.93 19.90
N GLY A 592 -13.71 8.03 20.72
CA GLY A 592 -13.82 8.41 22.11
C GLY A 592 -12.50 8.21 22.86
N LEU A 593 -12.45 8.75 24.08
CA LEU A 593 -11.35 8.60 25.02
C LEU A 593 -11.79 7.69 26.18
N GLY A 594 -10.99 6.68 26.47
CA GLY A 594 -11.19 5.79 27.63
C GLY A 594 -10.06 5.92 28.65
N ALA A 595 -10.40 5.80 29.93
CA ALA A 595 -9.45 5.70 31.03
C ALA A 595 -9.57 4.33 31.70
N TYR A 596 -8.47 3.57 31.75
CA TYR A 596 -8.46 2.19 32.22
C TYR A 596 -7.46 2.02 33.34
N GLU A 597 -7.84 1.27 34.40
CA GLU A 597 -6.92 0.91 35.46
C GLU A 597 -5.82 -0.02 34.94
N ALA A 598 -4.57 0.29 35.26
CA ALA A 598 -3.38 -0.28 34.66
C ALA A 598 -3.27 -1.81 34.74
N ARG A 599 -3.71 -2.42 35.83
CA ARG A 599 -3.54 -3.86 36.05
C ARG A 599 -4.81 -4.68 35.88
N THR A 600 -5.99 -4.08 35.99
CA THR A 600 -7.28 -4.80 35.96
C THR A 600 -8.12 -4.54 34.73
N CYS A 601 -7.76 -3.53 33.92
CA CYS A 601 -8.57 -3.06 32.77
C CYS A 601 -9.97 -2.55 33.17
N LEU A 602 -10.19 -2.21 34.43
CA LEU A 602 -11.44 -1.61 34.87
C LEU A 602 -11.58 -0.24 34.23
N LEU A 603 -12.70 0.00 33.54
CA LEU A 603 -13.01 1.30 32.98
C LEU A 603 -13.24 2.31 34.12
N TYR A 604 -12.38 3.34 34.19
CA TYR A 604 -12.46 4.34 35.25
C TYR A 604 -13.51 5.40 34.94
N THR A 605 -13.59 5.83 33.68
CA THR A 605 -14.67 6.70 33.17
C THR A 605 -14.77 6.61 31.64
N SER A 606 -16.01 6.69 31.14
CA SER A 606 -16.32 6.81 29.70
C SER A 606 -17.12 8.06 29.39
N ASP A 607 -17.38 8.94 30.36
CA ASP A 607 -18.36 10.04 30.22
C ASP A 607 -17.86 11.18 29.32
N ALA A 608 -16.57 11.24 28.98
CA ALA A 608 -16.05 12.27 28.09
C ALA A 608 -16.52 12.13 26.63
N ALA A 609 -17.01 10.96 26.22
CA ALA A 609 -17.41 10.71 24.82
C ALA A 609 -18.81 11.25 24.48
N ASP A 610 -19.72 11.37 25.44
CA ASP A 610 -21.07 11.88 25.18
C ASP A 610 -21.14 13.41 25.14
N GLU A 611 -20.25 14.12 25.81
CA GLU A 611 -20.18 15.58 25.77
C GLU A 611 -19.39 16.12 24.54
N ALA A 612 -18.48 15.34 23.96
CA ALA A 612 -17.73 15.74 22.77
C ALA A 612 -18.58 15.86 21.49
N ARG A 613 -19.83 15.44 21.50
CA ARG A 613 -20.76 15.60 20.38
C ARG A 613 -21.21 17.06 20.12
N SER A 614 -20.84 17.99 20.98
CA SER A 614 -21.26 19.40 20.88
C SER A 614 -20.14 20.37 20.48
N VAL A 615 -18.94 19.91 20.17
CA VAL A 615 -17.89 20.78 19.62
C VAL A 615 -17.96 20.75 18.11
N ASP A 616 -18.73 21.69 17.59
CA ASP A 616 -18.74 22.04 16.17
C ASP A 616 -17.36 22.62 15.82
N LEU A 617 -16.55 21.87 15.11
CA LEU A 617 -15.30 22.37 14.54
C LEU A 617 -15.66 23.13 13.27
N GLY A 618 -15.91 24.45 13.41
CA GLY A 618 -16.10 25.39 12.33
C GLY A 618 -14.87 25.56 11.44
#